data_79dccf559e8717f7f82368d50f6582ef
#
_entry.id   79dccf559e8717f7f82368d50f6582ef
#
_cell.length_a   1.000
_cell.length_b   1.000
_cell.length_c   1.000
_cell.angle_alpha   90.00
_cell.angle_beta   90.00
_cell.angle_gamma   90.00
#
_symmetry.space_group_name_H-M   'P 1'
#
loop_
_entity.id
_entity.type
_entity.pdbx_description
1 polymer ?
#
loop_
_entity_poly.entity_id
_entity_poly.type
_entity_poly.pdbx_seq_one_letter_code
_entity_poly.pdbx_strand_id
1 'polypeptide(L)'
;MANFSSGTPGIHTYTIGTTGTYDITDDGAQGGAALIADKSGGAGAAVGGDIVLQAGTKLEIVVGGEGVNGEGGGGGGGGSFVIETHNGTGAVDIILAVAGGGGGGGENLGGGSGRTGPTGGHGGGAPGGAGGTKGAGGQGGFSGGGGGGFTGGSGASMANSDQAGPGTVAGNTFNGGAGGSFGGGGGVGGGGGGSILGGGGGGGYGGGGGGGSGGGGGGGGSYLDTALVTGSETAGVHSGNGLVTLEPVCYVAGTRVLTERGEVAVENLAVGDRVVTASGTHRPVRWLGHRRVDCSRHPEPSAVWPIRIQAGAFAQGLPARDLWVSPGHSILVDGVLIQAEKLVNGATIVQVPSESVEYWHVELESHDILLAEGLAAESYLDTGNRAGFFNNGGSYLEAHPDFKPKHWAETCVPLVLDGPKIHQAKAQLLTRAQALGYVITEDSDAHIIANGRRIEALRLGERRLAFVLPEAMTTIELSSRSFVPAHTDAKSDDHRALGLCVKRLQIDASDVALDDEAAFSSGWHALERCSDGRQHRWTHARTPLPAGTRLIIIDVASPSLCWAKPASEALTLYA
;
A
#
# COMPACT_ATOMS: atom_id res chain seq x y z
N MET A 1 10.54 -2.68 19.02
CA MET A 1 9.18 -2.17 18.80
C MET A 1 8.43 -3.21 17.98
N ALA A 2 7.21 -3.53 18.31
CA ALA A 2 6.36 -4.15 17.33
C ALA A 2 5.92 -3.03 16.37
N ASN A 3 6.09 -3.19 15.08
CA ASN A 3 5.49 -2.29 14.09
C ASN A 3 4.00 -2.62 14.03
N PHE A 4 3.19 -1.65 13.66
CA PHE A 4 1.80 -1.90 13.30
C PHE A 4 1.66 -1.77 11.80
N SER A 5 1.03 -2.73 11.17
CA SER A 5 0.58 -2.66 9.79
C SER A 5 -0.71 -3.46 9.67
N SER A 6 -1.74 -2.89 9.13
CA SER A 6 -3.00 -3.59 8.88
C SER A 6 -3.73 -3.00 7.68
N GLY A 7 -4.09 -3.86 6.73
CA GLY A 7 -5.07 -3.61 5.67
C GLY A 7 -6.41 -4.33 5.93
N THR A 8 -6.59 -4.94 7.11
CA THR A 8 -7.85 -5.59 7.49
C THR A 8 -8.83 -4.55 8.05
N PRO A 9 -9.99 -4.33 7.41
CA PRO A 9 -10.97 -3.36 7.88
C PRO A 9 -11.43 -3.64 9.30
N GLY A 10 -11.51 -2.60 10.11
CA GLY A 10 -11.98 -2.70 11.48
C GLY A 10 -11.23 -1.79 12.43
N ILE A 11 -11.53 -1.93 13.72
CA ILE A 11 -10.90 -1.18 14.81
C ILE A 11 -9.81 -2.05 15.41
N HIS A 12 -8.60 -1.52 15.46
CA HIS A 12 -7.43 -2.16 16.06
C HIS A 12 -6.95 -1.30 17.22
N THR A 13 -6.46 -1.93 18.27
CA THR A 13 -5.81 -1.22 19.37
C THR A 13 -4.33 -1.55 19.36
N TYR A 14 -3.48 -0.52 19.37
CA TYR A 14 -2.04 -0.68 19.42
C TYR A 14 -1.48 0.12 20.60
N THR A 15 -0.59 -0.49 21.38
CA THR A 15 0.10 0.21 22.46
C THR A 15 1.55 0.44 22.07
N ILE A 16 1.95 1.69 22.07
CA ILE A 16 3.32 2.09 21.81
C ILE A 16 4.23 1.45 22.85
N GLY A 17 5.06 0.52 22.42
CA GLY A 17 5.97 -0.23 23.30
C GLY A 17 7.17 0.59 23.79
N THR A 18 7.60 1.55 22.99
CA THR A 18 8.77 2.40 23.28
C THR A 18 8.52 3.82 22.80
N THR A 19 8.95 4.81 23.57
CA THR A 19 8.94 6.21 23.13
C THR A 19 9.80 6.37 21.89
N GLY A 20 9.27 7.03 20.86
CA GLY A 20 10.01 7.26 19.63
C GLY A 20 9.18 7.93 18.57
N THR A 21 9.81 8.25 17.45
CA THR A 21 9.10 8.70 16.26
C THR A 21 8.65 7.49 15.44
N TYR A 22 7.44 7.61 14.98
CA TYR A 22 6.77 6.66 14.13
C TYR A 22 6.37 7.37 12.84
N ASP A 23 6.78 6.80 11.71
CA ASP A 23 6.22 7.18 10.42
C ASP A 23 4.84 6.53 10.31
N ILE A 24 3.82 7.35 10.24
CA ILE A 24 2.44 6.93 10.04
C ILE A 24 2.13 7.08 8.57
N THR A 25 1.77 5.98 7.92
CA THR A 25 1.07 6.01 6.63
C THR A 25 -0.36 5.54 6.86
N ASP A 26 -1.32 6.30 6.38
CA ASP A 26 -2.74 6.09 6.57
C ASP A 26 -3.46 6.28 5.22
N ASP A 27 -4.04 5.20 4.70
CA ASP A 27 -4.74 5.16 3.43
C ASP A 27 -6.23 4.89 3.63
N GLY A 28 -7.07 5.73 3.08
CA GLY A 28 -8.52 5.54 3.05
C GLY A 28 -8.94 4.49 2.02
N ALA A 29 -10.07 3.86 2.23
CA ALA A 29 -10.57 2.81 1.36
C ALA A 29 -11.25 3.33 0.10
N GLN A 30 -11.26 2.51 -0.95
CA GLN A 30 -11.96 2.77 -2.20
C GLN A 30 -13.49 2.66 -2.02
N GLY A 31 -14.25 3.45 -2.76
CA GLY A 31 -15.70 3.28 -2.89
C GLY A 31 -16.09 2.15 -3.84
N GLY A 32 -17.26 1.56 -3.61
CA GLY A 32 -17.83 0.52 -4.46
C GLY A 32 -18.30 1.02 -5.83
N ALA A 33 -18.33 0.14 -6.80
CA ALA A 33 -18.81 0.43 -8.15
C ALA A 33 -20.34 0.33 -8.28
N ALA A 34 -20.91 1.03 -9.27
CA ALA A 34 -22.25 0.83 -9.79
C ALA A 34 -22.17 -0.13 -10.99
N LEU A 35 -22.52 -1.40 -10.78
CA LEU A 35 -22.20 -2.49 -11.72
C LEU A 35 -22.98 -2.40 -13.04
N ILE A 36 -24.30 -2.10 -13.01
CA ILE A 36 -25.10 -2.01 -14.24
C ILE A 36 -24.64 -0.85 -15.13
N ALA A 37 -24.25 0.26 -14.51
CA ALA A 37 -23.84 1.47 -15.22
C ALA A 37 -22.33 1.52 -15.54
N ASP A 38 -21.56 0.54 -15.09
CA ASP A 38 -20.09 0.47 -15.22
C ASP A 38 -19.39 1.76 -14.73
N LYS A 39 -19.77 2.21 -13.54
CA LYS A 39 -19.20 3.38 -12.90
C LYS A 39 -18.41 2.99 -11.66
N SER A 40 -17.12 3.19 -11.71
CA SER A 40 -16.23 2.90 -10.59
C SER A 40 -16.49 3.80 -9.39
N GLY A 41 -16.27 3.28 -8.19
CA GLY A 41 -16.10 4.11 -7.00
C GLY A 41 -14.80 4.91 -7.08
N GLY A 42 -14.72 5.97 -6.28
CA GLY A 42 -13.52 6.78 -6.14
C GLY A 42 -12.44 6.06 -5.33
N ALA A 43 -11.17 6.29 -5.64
CA ALA A 43 -10.06 5.81 -4.83
C ALA A 43 -9.96 6.58 -3.50
N GLY A 44 -9.42 5.97 -2.45
CA GLY A 44 -9.15 6.62 -1.17
C GLY A 44 -8.00 7.63 -1.25
N ALA A 45 -7.90 8.52 -0.28
CA ALA A 45 -6.74 9.38 -0.10
C ALA A 45 -5.64 8.63 0.65
N ALA A 46 -4.39 9.05 0.46
CA ALA A 46 -3.25 8.68 1.28
C ALA A 46 -2.79 9.89 2.08
N VAL A 47 -2.55 9.70 3.38
CA VAL A 47 -1.96 10.72 4.25
C VAL A 47 -0.92 10.07 5.15
N GLY A 48 0.09 10.83 5.54
CA GLY A 48 1.12 10.28 6.40
C GLY A 48 2.06 11.35 6.92
N GLY A 49 2.91 10.95 7.83
CA GLY A 49 3.91 11.82 8.42
C GLY A 49 4.46 11.22 9.72
N ASP A 50 5.49 11.86 10.23
CA ASP A 50 6.19 11.43 11.42
C ASP A 50 5.65 12.07 12.67
N ILE A 51 5.48 11.27 13.73
CA ILE A 51 5.05 11.76 15.04
C ILE A 51 5.84 11.09 16.15
N VAL A 52 6.16 11.85 17.20
CA VAL A 52 6.75 11.31 18.43
C VAL A 52 5.65 10.78 19.33
N LEU A 53 5.64 9.46 19.56
CA LEU A 53 4.73 8.79 20.48
C LEU A 53 5.48 8.25 21.72
N GLN A 54 4.89 8.39 22.89
CA GLN A 54 5.46 7.94 24.16
C GLN A 54 5.19 6.45 24.40
N ALA A 55 6.12 5.75 25.06
CA ALA A 55 5.86 4.39 25.51
C ALA A 55 4.64 4.36 26.43
N GLY A 56 3.75 3.41 26.18
CA GLY A 56 2.47 3.30 26.89
C GLY A 56 1.33 4.10 26.22
N THR A 57 1.61 5.00 25.27
CA THR A 57 0.56 5.61 24.44
C THR A 57 -0.27 4.52 23.78
N LYS A 58 -1.57 4.63 23.89
CA LYS A 58 -2.51 3.72 23.22
C LYS A 58 -3.07 4.40 22.00
N LEU A 59 -2.97 3.72 20.88
CA LEU A 59 -3.57 4.13 19.63
C LEU A 59 -4.81 3.27 19.37
N GLU A 60 -5.91 3.92 19.01
CA GLU A 60 -7.02 3.30 18.32
C GLU A 60 -6.82 3.56 16.83
N ILE A 61 -6.67 2.49 16.06
CA ILE A 61 -6.40 2.53 14.65
C ILE A 61 -7.60 1.93 13.93
N VAL A 62 -8.23 2.72 13.08
CA VAL A 62 -9.34 2.26 12.25
C VAL A 62 -8.84 2.10 10.83
N VAL A 63 -8.94 0.89 10.29
CA VAL A 63 -8.67 0.61 8.89
C VAL A 63 -9.97 0.67 8.12
N GLY A 64 -10.07 1.55 7.15
CA GLY A 64 -11.25 1.73 6.33
C GLY A 64 -11.58 0.48 5.50
N GLY A 65 -12.86 0.15 5.40
CA GLY A 65 -13.32 -0.91 4.50
C GLY A 65 -13.70 -0.37 3.12
N GLU A 66 -13.44 -1.16 2.09
CA GLU A 66 -13.94 -0.87 0.74
C GLU A 66 -15.46 -0.79 0.73
N GLY A 67 -16.02 0.13 -0.03
CA GLY A 67 -17.45 0.21 -0.26
C GLY A 67 -17.92 -0.99 -1.09
N VAL A 68 -19.06 -1.57 -0.72
CA VAL A 68 -19.65 -2.70 -1.44
C VAL A 68 -20.17 -2.24 -2.81
N ASN A 69 -19.89 -3.01 -3.84
CA ASN A 69 -20.47 -2.80 -5.16
C ASN A 69 -21.98 -2.96 -5.11
N GLY A 70 -22.72 -2.11 -5.82
CA GLY A 70 -24.17 -2.21 -5.98
C GLY A 70 -24.54 -2.42 -7.45
N GLU A 71 -25.68 -3.06 -7.71
CA GLU A 71 -26.20 -3.13 -9.09
C GLU A 71 -26.53 -1.73 -9.61
N GLY A 72 -27.14 -0.88 -8.78
CA GLY A 72 -27.48 0.51 -9.10
C GLY A 72 -26.36 1.46 -8.69
N GLY A 73 -26.16 1.71 -7.41
CA GLY A 73 -25.13 2.59 -6.86
C GLY A 73 -24.21 1.90 -5.88
N GLY A 74 -22.92 2.13 -5.95
CA GLY A 74 -21.93 1.60 -5.02
C GLY A 74 -21.98 2.30 -3.66
N GLY A 75 -21.56 1.63 -2.59
CA GLY A 75 -21.31 2.24 -1.28
C GLY A 75 -20.04 3.08 -1.26
N GLY A 76 -19.96 4.06 -0.38
CA GLY A 76 -18.73 4.80 -0.13
C GLY A 76 -17.70 3.96 0.61
N GLY A 77 -16.42 4.14 0.33
CA GLY A 77 -15.31 3.59 1.10
C GLY A 77 -15.19 4.27 2.46
N GLY A 78 -14.71 3.57 3.46
CA GLY A 78 -14.44 4.12 4.78
C GLY A 78 -13.15 4.95 4.82
N GLY A 79 -13.09 5.93 5.71
CA GLY A 79 -11.84 6.56 6.09
C GLY A 79 -11.03 5.65 7.01
N SER A 80 -9.72 5.79 6.99
CA SER A 80 -8.85 5.20 8.02
C SER A 80 -8.47 6.27 9.02
N PHE A 81 -8.16 5.87 10.28
CA PHE A 81 -7.91 6.83 11.37
C PHE A 81 -6.82 6.31 12.29
N VAL A 82 -5.94 7.20 12.73
CA VAL A 82 -4.99 6.95 13.82
C VAL A 82 -5.28 7.95 14.93
N ILE A 83 -5.68 7.43 16.10
CA ILE A 83 -6.17 8.23 17.23
C ILE A 83 -5.38 7.85 18.48
N GLU A 84 -4.75 8.82 19.14
CA GLU A 84 -4.16 8.62 20.45
C GLU A 84 -5.27 8.68 21.51
N THR A 85 -5.43 7.59 22.27
CA THR A 85 -6.50 7.47 23.27
C THR A 85 -5.99 7.72 24.69
N HIS A 86 -6.73 8.52 25.44
CA HIS A 86 -6.41 8.89 26.83
C HIS A 86 -7.37 8.24 27.84
N ASN A 87 -7.73 6.99 27.65
CA ASN A 87 -8.71 6.25 28.46
C ASN A 87 -8.55 6.47 29.96
N GLY A 88 -9.51 7.15 30.59
CA GLY A 88 -9.65 7.28 32.04
C GLY A 88 -8.89 8.43 32.70
N THR A 89 -8.18 9.26 31.95
CA THR A 89 -7.43 10.42 32.52
C THR A 89 -8.21 11.74 32.48
N GLY A 90 -9.36 11.78 31.81
CA GLY A 90 -10.12 13.01 31.55
C GLY A 90 -9.52 13.90 30.44
N ALA A 91 -8.44 13.48 29.81
CA ALA A 91 -7.91 14.13 28.61
C ALA A 91 -8.71 13.69 27.36
N VAL A 92 -8.78 14.59 26.38
CA VAL A 92 -9.48 14.34 25.12
C VAL A 92 -8.58 13.49 24.21
N ASP A 93 -9.16 12.51 23.52
CA ASP A 93 -8.46 11.74 22.50
C ASP A 93 -7.96 12.66 21.37
N ILE A 94 -6.73 12.42 20.90
CA ILE A 94 -6.08 13.24 19.88
C ILE A 94 -6.09 12.49 18.54
N ILE A 95 -6.67 13.11 17.52
CA ILE A 95 -6.58 12.60 16.15
C ILE A 95 -5.18 12.91 15.62
N LEU A 96 -4.45 11.87 15.23
CA LEU A 96 -3.13 12.04 14.63
C LEU A 96 -3.23 12.13 13.11
N ALA A 97 -3.87 11.17 12.47
CA ALA A 97 -4.07 11.12 11.03
C ALA A 97 -5.46 10.60 10.68
N VAL A 98 -6.02 11.09 9.59
CA VAL A 98 -7.25 10.56 8.98
C VAL A 98 -7.11 10.60 7.47
N ALA A 99 -7.21 9.45 6.83
CA ALA A 99 -7.28 9.35 5.38
C ALA A 99 -8.73 9.21 4.92
N GLY A 100 -9.17 10.09 4.02
CA GLY A 100 -10.53 10.07 3.50
C GLY A 100 -10.77 8.93 2.50
N GLY A 101 -11.88 8.19 2.66
CA GLY A 101 -12.34 7.17 1.71
C GLY A 101 -12.94 7.74 0.44
N GLY A 102 -12.98 6.95 -0.62
CA GLY A 102 -13.62 7.29 -1.89
C GLY A 102 -15.14 7.22 -1.82
N GLY A 103 -15.85 8.00 -2.60
CA GLY A 103 -17.30 7.89 -2.78
C GLY A 103 -17.69 6.72 -3.70
N GLY A 104 -18.86 6.15 -3.53
CA GLY A 104 -19.41 5.11 -4.41
C GLY A 104 -19.82 5.62 -5.79
N GLY A 105 -19.75 4.77 -6.80
CA GLY A 105 -20.25 5.06 -8.15
C GLY A 105 -21.80 5.20 -8.17
N GLY A 106 -22.32 6.07 -9.01
CA GLY A 106 -23.75 6.18 -9.32
C GLY A 106 -24.02 5.79 -10.76
N GLU A 107 -25.29 5.81 -11.17
CA GLU A 107 -25.72 5.39 -12.53
C GLU A 107 -25.02 6.17 -13.64
N ASN A 108 -24.83 7.47 -13.51
CA ASN A 108 -24.27 8.32 -14.56
C ASN A 108 -22.84 8.82 -14.27
N LEU A 109 -22.46 8.89 -13.01
CA LEU A 109 -21.20 9.47 -12.57
C LEU A 109 -20.45 8.51 -11.65
N GLY A 110 -19.14 8.38 -11.86
CA GLY A 110 -18.25 7.68 -10.93
C GLY A 110 -18.22 8.36 -9.56
N GLY A 111 -17.74 7.64 -8.54
CA GLY A 111 -17.52 8.17 -7.20
C GLY A 111 -16.37 9.18 -7.17
N GLY A 112 -16.52 10.18 -6.29
CA GLY A 112 -15.47 11.16 -6.02
C GLY A 112 -14.33 10.55 -5.20
N SER A 113 -13.09 10.85 -5.54
CA SER A 113 -11.91 10.40 -4.78
C SER A 113 -11.88 10.98 -3.38
N GLY A 114 -11.25 10.25 -2.44
CA GLY A 114 -10.84 10.75 -1.13
C GLY A 114 -9.98 12.01 -1.30
N ARG A 115 -10.16 12.98 -0.43
CA ARG A 115 -9.63 14.34 -0.60
C ARG A 115 -8.52 14.63 0.40
N THR A 116 -7.58 15.42 -0.03
CA THR A 116 -6.65 16.11 0.86
C THR A 116 -7.38 17.24 1.59
N GLY A 117 -7.06 17.44 2.85
CA GLY A 117 -7.70 18.46 3.69
C GLY A 117 -9.07 18.06 4.27
N PRO A 118 -9.55 18.81 5.28
CA PRO A 118 -10.55 18.36 6.25
C PRO A 118 -12.00 18.41 5.77
N THR A 119 -12.25 18.76 4.49
CA THR A 119 -13.61 18.94 3.96
C THR A 119 -13.94 17.83 2.97
N GLY A 120 -15.04 17.10 3.20
CA GLY A 120 -15.57 16.11 2.27
C GLY A 120 -16.05 16.71 0.95
N GLY A 121 -16.02 15.88 -0.09
CA GLY A 121 -16.56 16.22 -1.42
C GLY A 121 -18.08 16.25 -1.46
N HIS A 122 -18.65 17.04 -2.35
CA HIS A 122 -20.09 17.00 -2.65
C HIS A 122 -20.42 15.76 -3.49
N GLY A 123 -21.58 15.18 -3.27
CA GLY A 123 -22.14 14.17 -4.16
C GLY A 123 -22.50 14.74 -5.52
N GLY A 124 -22.29 13.96 -6.56
CA GLY A 124 -22.69 14.27 -7.94
C GLY A 124 -24.19 14.11 -8.15
N GLY A 125 -24.68 14.57 -9.30
CA GLY A 125 -26.13 14.53 -9.64
C GLY A 125 -26.96 15.57 -8.89
N ALA A 126 -28.25 15.66 -9.18
CA ALA A 126 -29.15 16.65 -8.56
C ALA A 126 -30.36 15.98 -7.90
N PRO A 127 -30.68 16.32 -6.63
CA PRO A 127 -29.81 17.02 -5.69
C PRO A 127 -28.77 16.06 -5.05
N GLY A 128 -27.51 16.39 -5.19
CA GLY A 128 -26.42 15.72 -4.46
C GLY A 128 -26.24 16.29 -3.06
N GLY A 129 -25.79 15.47 -2.11
CA GLY A 129 -25.51 15.88 -0.74
C GLY A 129 -24.26 16.76 -0.62
N ALA A 130 -24.26 17.69 0.31
CA ALA A 130 -23.07 18.49 0.63
C ALA A 130 -22.06 17.63 1.42
N GLY A 131 -20.78 17.83 1.15
CA GLY A 131 -19.71 17.27 1.98
C GLY A 131 -19.64 17.93 3.36
N GLY A 132 -19.25 17.17 4.37
CA GLY A 132 -19.05 17.65 5.73
C GLY A 132 -17.81 18.52 5.87
N THR A 133 -17.86 19.46 6.80
CA THR A 133 -16.76 20.36 7.14
C THR A 133 -16.44 20.28 8.63
N LYS A 134 -15.18 20.56 9.02
CA LYS A 134 -14.77 20.60 10.44
C LYS A 134 -15.15 19.32 11.22
N GLY A 135 -14.94 18.17 10.63
CA GLY A 135 -15.26 16.91 11.26
C GLY A 135 -16.71 16.44 11.14
N ALA A 136 -17.61 17.22 10.55
CA ALA A 136 -19.00 16.83 10.35
C ALA A 136 -19.13 15.76 9.26
N GLY A 137 -20.16 14.92 9.38
CA GLY A 137 -20.55 13.98 8.33
C GLY A 137 -21.15 14.67 7.10
N GLY A 138 -21.08 14.01 5.96
CA GLY A 138 -21.69 14.49 4.73
C GLY A 138 -23.23 14.35 4.75
N GLN A 139 -23.91 15.20 4.00
CA GLN A 139 -25.35 15.10 3.81
C GLN A 139 -25.71 13.98 2.82
N GLY A 140 -26.82 13.31 3.03
CA GLY A 140 -27.37 12.44 2.02
C GLY A 140 -27.80 13.20 0.78
N GLY A 141 -27.61 12.60 -0.40
CA GLY A 141 -28.20 13.07 -1.64
C GLY A 141 -29.61 12.55 -1.84
N PHE A 142 -30.17 12.75 -3.03
CA PHE A 142 -31.49 12.21 -3.35
C PHE A 142 -31.54 10.69 -3.21
N SER A 143 -30.50 10.01 -3.66
CA SER A 143 -30.42 8.54 -3.70
C SER A 143 -29.33 7.94 -2.81
N GLY A 144 -28.19 8.59 -2.62
CA GLY A 144 -27.08 8.07 -1.82
C GLY A 144 -27.03 8.62 -0.40
N GLY A 145 -26.64 7.81 0.56
CA GLY A 145 -26.36 8.22 1.95
C GLY A 145 -25.02 8.98 2.05
N GLY A 146 -24.93 9.96 2.95
CA GLY A 146 -23.68 10.67 3.23
C GLY A 146 -22.69 9.84 4.02
N GLY A 147 -21.41 10.11 3.87
CA GLY A 147 -20.33 9.51 4.66
C GLY A 147 -20.21 10.11 6.05
N GLY A 148 -19.77 9.32 7.03
CA GLY A 148 -19.53 9.76 8.41
C GLY A 148 -18.34 10.72 8.51
N GLY A 149 -18.46 11.70 9.36
CA GLY A 149 -17.37 12.58 9.77
C GLY A 149 -17.03 12.36 11.23
N PHE A 150 -15.83 12.72 11.63
CA PHE A 150 -15.30 12.43 12.98
C PHE A 150 -16.14 12.99 14.13
N THR A 151 -16.66 14.23 14.00
CA THR A 151 -17.40 14.91 15.07
C THR A 151 -18.92 14.83 14.95
N GLY A 152 -19.45 14.27 13.86
CA GLY A 152 -20.87 14.32 13.60
C GLY A 152 -21.39 13.21 12.71
N GLY A 153 -22.66 12.85 12.92
CA GLY A 153 -23.39 11.92 12.07
C GLY A 153 -23.62 12.47 10.67
N SER A 154 -23.84 11.56 9.74
CA SER A 154 -24.13 11.86 8.34
C SER A 154 -25.63 11.77 8.04
N GLY A 155 -26.06 12.28 6.88
CA GLY A 155 -27.45 12.23 6.45
C GLY A 155 -27.79 10.96 5.67
N ALA A 156 -28.96 10.35 5.97
CA ALA A 156 -29.55 9.33 5.11
C ALA A 156 -29.99 9.94 3.76
N SER A 157 -30.19 9.10 2.75
CA SER A 157 -30.74 9.56 1.46
C SER A 157 -32.14 10.20 1.63
N MET A 158 -32.50 11.11 0.74
CA MET A 158 -33.78 11.84 0.80
C MET A 158 -34.94 11.08 0.15
N ALA A 159 -34.69 10.01 -0.60
CA ALA A 159 -35.72 9.22 -1.26
C ALA A 159 -36.51 8.34 -0.26
N ASN A 160 -37.79 8.57 -0.12
CA ASN A 160 -38.64 7.92 0.88
C ASN A 160 -38.84 6.40 0.68
N SER A 161 -38.60 5.86 -0.48
CA SER A 161 -38.86 4.44 -0.81
C SER A 161 -37.60 3.58 -0.90
N ASP A 162 -36.43 4.18 -0.82
CA ASP A 162 -35.14 3.52 -1.15
C ASP A 162 -33.99 4.14 -0.34
N GLN A 163 -34.11 4.04 0.97
CA GLN A 163 -33.16 4.71 1.89
C GLN A 163 -31.82 3.99 1.96
N ALA A 164 -30.78 4.63 1.41
CA ALA A 164 -29.41 4.31 1.73
C ALA A 164 -29.05 4.90 3.11
N GLY A 165 -28.48 4.07 3.97
CA GLY A 165 -28.11 4.45 5.33
C GLY A 165 -26.86 5.36 5.35
N PRO A 166 -26.77 6.27 6.34
CA PRO A 166 -25.59 7.06 6.58
C PRO A 166 -24.47 6.23 7.19
N GLY A 167 -23.22 6.54 6.87
CA GLY A 167 -22.07 6.07 7.62
C GLY A 167 -21.92 6.81 8.94
N THR A 168 -21.35 6.20 9.96
CA THR A 168 -21.14 6.82 11.28
C THR A 168 -19.69 6.67 11.73
N VAL A 169 -19.14 7.75 12.31
CA VAL A 169 -17.81 7.76 12.95
C VAL A 169 -17.93 8.23 14.40
N ALA A 170 -18.94 9.03 14.73
CA ALA A 170 -19.13 9.59 16.05
C ALA A 170 -19.35 8.52 17.14
N GLY A 171 -18.70 8.69 18.29
CA GLY A 171 -18.86 7.81 19.46
C GLY A 171 -18.16 6.45 19.32
N ASN A 172 -17.04 6.39 18.60
CA ASN A 172 -16.25 5.17 18.37
C ASN A 172 -17.00 4.05 17.64
N THR A 173 -18.01 4.40 16.86
CA THR A 173 -18.75 3.46 16.01
C THR A 173 -18.43 3.75 14.54
N PHE A 174 -17.35 3.22 14.05
CA PHE A 174 -16.89 3.41 12.67
C PHE A 174 -17.67 2.51 11.67
N ASN A 175 -18.98 2.60 11.68
CA ASN A 175 -19.82 1.73 10.87
C ASN A 175 -20.10 2.31 9.47
N GLY A 176 -20.11 1.43 8.49
CA GLY A 176 -20.63 1.75 7.16
C GLY A 176 -22.15 1.85 7.15
N GLY A 177 -22.70 2.68 6.28
CA GLY A 177 -24.13 2.83 6.04
C GLY A 177 -24.73 1.62 5.31
N ALA A 178 -25.94 1.21 5.66
CA ALA A 178 -26.65 0.17 4.91
C ALA A 178 -26.93 0.62 3.46
N GLY A 179 -26.80 -0.27 2.49
CA GLY A 179 -27.27 -0.04 1.13
C GLY A 179 -28.79 0.02 1.06
N GLY A 180 -29.35 0.86 0.20
CA GLY A 180 -30.74 0.81 -0.24
C GLY A 180 -30.97 -0.29 -1.28
N SER A 181 -32.14 -0.31 -1.94
CA SER A 181 -32.45 -1.29 -2.99
C SER A 181 -31.43 -1.22 -4.12
N PHE A 182 -30.88 -2.36 -4.51
CA PHE A 182 -29.83 -2.52 -5.52
C PHE A 182 -28.56 -1.70 -5.24
N GLY A 183 -28.42 -1.15 -4.04
CA GLY A 183 -27.27 -0.36 -3.64
C GLY A 183 -26.30 -1.14 -2.77
N GLY A 184 -24.99 -0.85 -2.90
CA GLY A 184 -23.93 -1.39 -2.06
C GLY A 184 -23.88 -0.72 -0.70
N GLY A 185 -23.57 -1.49 0.37
CA GLY A 185 -23.29 -0.94 1.71
C GLY A 185 -21.98 -0.17 1.75
N GLY A 186 -21.88 0.84 2.59
CA GLY A 186 -20.65 1.57 2.86
C GLY A 186 -19.65 0.76 3.67
N GLY A 187 -18.35 1.03 3.47
CA GLY A 187 -17.25 0.40 4.20
C GLY A 187 -17.13 0.87 5.65
N VAL A 188 -16.54 0.04 6.51
CA VAL A 188 -16.06 0.43 7.86
C VAL A 188 -15.22 1.68 7.77
N GLY A 189 -15.27 2.57 8.76
CA GLY A 189 -14.64 3.90 8.70
C GLY A 189 -15.60 4.99 8.22
N GLY A 190 -16.90 4.72 8.25
CA GLY A 190 -17.95 5.70 8.02
C GLY A 190 -18.40 5.87 6.57
N GLY A 191 -18.16 4.93 5.67
CA GLY A 191 -18.69 5.00 4.30
C GLY A 191 -20.22 5.02 4.27
N GLY A 192 -20.85 5.87 3.44
CA GLY A 192 -22.29 5.93 3.26
C GLY A 192 -22.80 4.83 2.32
N GLY A 193 -24.07 4.37 2.48
CA GLY A 193 -24.66 3.40 1.58
C GLY A 193 -25.05 4.00 0.22
N GLY A 194 -24.93 3.20 -0.86
CA GLY A 194 -25.48 3.51 -2.17
C GLY A 194 -26.95 3.07 -2.31
N SER A 195 -27.63 3.45 -3.37
CA SER A 195 -28.96 2.97 -3.74
C SER A 195 -29.11 2.83 -5.26
N ILE A 196 -30.33 2.59 -5.74
CA ILE A 196 -30.61 2.24 -7.15
C ILE A 196 -30.00 3.22 -8.18
N LEU A 197 -29.86 4.51 -7.85
CA LEU A 197 -29.37 5.54 -8.77
C LEU A 197 -28.13 6.26 -8.26
N GLY A 198 -27.88 6.28 -6.96
CA GLY A 198 -26.88 7.17 -6.38
C GLY A 198 -25.86 6.44 -5.51
N GLY A 199 -24.60 6.83 -5.63
CA GLY A 199 -23.49 6.31 -4.82
C GLY A 199 -23.44 6.93 -3.42
N GLY A 200 -22.96 6.14 -2.44
CA GLY A 200 -22.71 6.58 -1.06
C GLY A 200 -21.48 7.48 -0.94
N GLY A 201 -21.51 8.43 0.00
CA GLY A 201 -20.36 9.29 0.31
C GLY A 201 -19.26 8.56 1.07
N GLY A 202 -17.98 8.89 0.82
CA GLY A 202 -16.82 8.35 1.54
C GLY A 202 -16.74 8.84 2.98
N GLY A 203 -16.29 7.97 3.89
CA GLY A 203 -15.98 8.32 5.28
C GLY A 203 -14.64 9.08 5.40
N GLY A 204 -14.40 9.73 6.51
CA GLY A 204 -13.16 10.45 6.77
C GLY A 204 -13.29 11.49 7.87
N TYR A 205 -12.35 12.43 7.99
CA TYR A 205 -12.43 13.55 8.94
C TYR A 205 -13.70 14.38 8.67
N GLY A 206 -13.89 14.84 7.41
CA GLY A 206 -15.18 15.33 6.94
C GLY A 206 -15.80 14.32 5.99
N GLY A 207 -17.02 13.87 6.26
CA GLY A 207 -17.68 12.88 5.42
C GLY A 207 -18.07 13.44 4.04
N GLY A 208 -17.98 12.61 3.01
CA GLY A 208 -18.43 12.94 1.64
C GLY A 208 -19.95 12.97 1.53
N GLY A 209 -20.49 13.82 0.68
CA GLY A 209 -21.93 13.89 0.39
C GLY A 209 -22.43 12.71 -0.44
N GLY A 210 -23.62 12.22 -0.16
CA GLY A 210 -24.29 11.19 -0.96
C GLY A 210 -24.69 11.67 -2.35
N GLY A 211 -24.70 10.77 -3.32
CA GLY A 211 -25.08 11.03 -4.70
C GLY A 211 -26.56 11.39 -4.87
N GLY A 212 -26.86 12.33 -5.75
CA GLY A 212 -28.19 12.62 -6.23
C GLY A 212 -28.67 11.59 -7.25
N SER A 213 -29.73 11.88 -7.99
CA SER A 213 -30.22 11.03 -9.06
C SER A 213 -29.14 10.81 -10.11
N GLY A 214 -28.71 9.58 -10.31
CA GLY A 214 -27.64 9.18 -11.22
C GLY A 214 -26.22 9.59 -10.78
N GLY A 215 -26.05 10.24 -9.63
CA GLY A 215 -24.78 10.78 -9.18
C GLY A 215 -23.95 9.83 -8.33
N GLY A 216 -22.64 9.88 -8.48
CA GLY A 216 -21.70 9.25 -7.54
C GLY A 216 -21.62 10.00 -6.22
N GLY A 217 -21.25 9.33 -5.15
CA GLY A 217 -20.96 9.96 -3.86
C GLY A 217 -19.67 10.78 -3.90
N GLY A 218 -19.57 11.78 -3.06
CA GLY A 218 -18.34 12.55 -2.83
C GLY A 218 -17.36 11.79 -1.96
N GLY A 219 -16.05 11.97 -2.15
CA GLY A 219 -15.04 11.39 -1.27
C GLY A 219 -14.96 12.06 0.09
N GLY A 220 -14.50 11.35 1.11
CA GLY A 220 -14.23 11.86 2.45
C GLY A 220 -13.03 12.81 2.46
N GLY A 221 -12.99 13.69 3.45
CA GLY A 221 -11.88 14.60 3.73
C GLY A 221 -10.84 13.95 4.65
N SER A 222 -9.59 14.35 4.50
CA SER A 222 -8.48 13.91 5.31
C SER A 222 -8.11 14.92 6.40
N TYR A 223 -7.29 14.51 7.35
CA TYR A 223 -6.75 15.36 8.40
C TYR A 223 -5.37 14.85 8.83
N LEU A 224 -4.44 15.78 8.98
CA LEU A 224 -3.19 15.53 9.67
C LEU A 224 -3.05 16.49 10.85
N ASP A 225 -2.67 15.94 12.02
CA ASP A 225 -2.33 16.76 13.17
C ASP A 225 -1.07 17.58 12.88
N THR A 226 -1.01 18.79 13.42
CA THR A 226 0.15 19.68 13.26
C THR A 226 1.41 19.15 13.97
N ALA A 227 1.26 18.17 14.84
CA ALA A 227 2.38 17.45 15.45
C ALA A 227 3.01 16.42 14.50
N LEU A 228 2.30 16.01 13.43
CA LEU A 228 2.92 15.23 12.35
C LEU A 228 3.77 16.17 11.49
N VAL A 229 5.05 15.87 11.48
CA VAL A 229 6.05 16.59 10.68
C VAL A 229 6.20 15.87 9.34
N THR A 230 6.50 16.61 8.27
CA THR A 230 6.57 16.07 6.90
C THR A 230 5.26 15.54 6.35
N GLY A 231 4.12 15.95 6.93
CA GLY A 231 2.83 15.45 6.49
C GLY A 231 2.63 15.56 4.99
N SER A 232 2.34 14.44 4.36
CA SER A 232 1.96 14.35 2.95
C SER A 232 0.49 13.97 2.84
N GLU A 233 -0.19 14.58 1.89
CA GLU A 233 -1.58 14.26 1.58
C GLU A 233 -1.73 14.10 0.08
N THR A 234 -2.22 12.96 -0.37
CA THR A 234 -2.47 12.69 -1.79
C THR A 234 -3.90 12.20 -1.99
N ALA A 235 -4.63 12.88 -2.88
CA ALA A 235 -6.02 12.54 -3.16
C ALA A 235 -6.14 11.37 -4.14
N GLY A 236 -7.03 10.43 -3.86
CA GLY A 236 -7.50 9.47 -4.84
C GLY A 236 -6.45 8.50 -5.38
N VAL A 237 -5.58 7.99 -4.53
CA VAL A 237 -4.47 7.12 -4.93
C VAL A 237 -4.60 5.68 -4.43
N HIS A 238 -5.38 5.43 -3.38
CA HIS A 238 -5.47 4.11 -2.78
C HIS A 238 -6.71 3.33 -3.27
N SER A 239 -6.50 2.06 -3.64
CA SER A 239 -7.55 1.13 -4.11
C SER A 239 -7.72 -0.04 -3.14
N GLY A 240 -8.95 -0.55 -3.01
CA GLY A 240 -9.29 -1.61 -2.06
C GLY A 240 -9.56 -1.08 -0.65
N ASN A 241 -9.28 -1.93 0.36
CA ASN A 241 -9.39 -1.54 1.76
C ASN A 241 -8.30 -0.52 2.12
N GLY A 242 -8.55 0.30 3.15
CA GLY A 242 -7.53 1.18 3.71
C GLY A 242 -6.29 0.42 4.24
N LEU A 243 -5.21 1.14 4.47
CA LEU A 243 -3.97 0.60 5.03
C LEU A 243 -3.43 1.58 6.07
N VAL A 244 -2.98 1.08 7.21
CA VAL A 244 -2.26 1.90 8.21
C VAL A 244 -0.95 1.20 8.58
N THR A 245 0.18 1.93 8.49
CA THR A 245 1.50 1.45 8.87
C THR A 245 2.24 2.39 9.81
N LEU A 246 3.13 1.83 10.65
CA LEU A 246 4.04 2.56 11.54
C LEU A 246 5.42 1.87 11.51
N GLU A 247 6.42 2.46 10.86
CA GLU A 247 7.70 1.79 10.58
C GLU A 247 8.99 2.59 10.91
N PRO A 248 10.14 1.92 11.22
CA PRO A 248 11.46 2.52 11.38
C PRO A 248 12.40 2.29 10.18
N VAL A 249 13.43 3.14 10.02
CA VAL A 249 14.41 3.20 8.91
C VAL A 249 15.77 2.61 9.30
N CYS A 250 16.34 1.58 8.58
CA CYS A 250 17.55 0.85 9.01
C CYS A 250 18.43 0.27 7.88
N TYR A 251 19.75 0.07 8.14
CA TYR A 251 20.64 -0.83 7.39
C TYR A 251 20.52 -2.27 7.89
N VAL A 252 20.75 -3.25 7.03
CA VAL A 252 20.86 -4.66 7.46
C VAL A 252 22.29 -4.97 7.90
N ALA A 253 22.47 -5.83 8.91
CA ALA A 253 23.78 -6.32 9.34
C ALA A 253 24.61 -6.85 8.15
N GLY A 254 25.91 -6.59 8.14
CA GLY A 254 26.82 -6.90 7.04
C GLY A 254 27.00 -5.75 6.03
N THR A 255 26.10 -4.75 6.02
CA THR A 255 26.24 -3.55 5.17
C THR A 255 27.55 -2.81 5.53
N ARG A 256 28.37 -2.51 4.53
CA ARG A 256 29.64 -1.82 4.75
C ARG A 256 29.49 -0.31 4.52
N VAL A 257 29.85 0.45 5.55
CA VAL A 257 29.85 1.90 5.55
C VAL A 257 31.29 2.38 5.35
N LEU A 258 31.51 3.38 4.50
CA LEU A 258 32.82 3.95 4.27
C LEU A 258 33.26 4.81 5.47
N THR A 259 34.44 4.51 5.99
CA THR A 259 35.10 5.26 7.08
C THR A 259 36.46 5.75 6.64
N GLU A 260 37.11 6.59 7.45
CA GLU A 260 38.50 7.01 7.20
C GLU A 260 39.49 5.84 7.20
N ARG A 261 39.12 4.68 7.76
CA ARG A 261 39.91 3.43 7.79
C ARG A 261 39.56 2.48 6.64
N GLY A 262 38.72 2.91 5.70
CA GLY A 262 38.12 2.08 4.66
C GLY A 262 36.71 1.62 5.03
N GLU A 263 36.18 0.61 4.32
CA GLU A 263 34.85 0.08 4.53
C GLU A 263 34.78 -0.80 5.79
N VAL A 264 33.83 -0.50 6.67
CA VAL A 264 33.57 -1.24 7.92
C VAL A 264 32.12 -1.71 7.93
N ALA A 265 31.89 -2.98 8.26
CA ALA A 265 30.52 -3.49 8.41
C ALA A 265 29.80 -2.74 9.54
N VAL A 266 28.52 -2.43 9.33
CA VAL A 266 27.75 -1.54 10.21
C VAL A 266 27.72 -2.02 11.66
N GLU A 267 27.66 -3.33 11.88
CA GLU A 267 27.73 -3.97 13.19
C GLU A 267 29.09 -3.87 13.88
N ASN A 268 30.15 -3.53 13.14
CA ASN A 268 31.52 -3.36 13.63
C ASN A 268 31.93 -1.89 13.79
N LEU A 269 31.01 -0.96 13.54
CA LEU A 269 31.23 0.45 13.83
C LEU A 269 31.19 0.69 15.34
N ALA A 270 31.91 1.71 15.80
CA ALA A 270 31.89 2.17 17.17
C ALA A 270 31.57 3.68 17.23
N VAL A 271 30.97 4.12 18.33
CA VAL A 271 30.79 5.55 18.60
C VAL A 271 32.15 6.24 18.59
N GLY A 272 32.26 7.32 17.82
CA GLY A 272 33.51 8.04 17.58
C GLY A 272 34.24 7.64 16.29
N ASP A 273 33.90 6.50 15.65
CA ASP A 273 34.45 6.18 14.31
C ASP A 273 34.04 7.29 13.32
N ARG A 274 34.97 7.64 12.43
CA ARG A 274 34.74 8.71 11.45
C ARG A 274 34.28 8.11 10.13
N VAL A 275 32.98 8.27 9.81
CA VAL A 275 32.41 7.88 8.52
C VAL A 275 32.67 8.96 7.47
N VAL A 276 32.75 8.55 6.21
CA VAL A 276 32.88 9.45 5.06
C VAL A 276 31.50 9.66 4.46
N THR A 277 31.04 10.90 4.42
CA THR A 277 29.73 11.25 3.85
C THR A 277 29.84 11.46 2.33
N ALA A 278 28.69 11.51 1.65
CA ALA A 278 28.64 11.74 0.20
C ALA A 278 29.26 13.08 -0.23
N SER A 279 29.36 14.06 0.67
CA SER A 279 30.08 15.31 0.45
C SER A 279 31.61 15.19 0.57
N GLY A 280 32.11 14.01 0.96
CA GLY A 280 33.52 13.77 1.27
C GLY A 280 33.95 14.23 2.66
N THR A 281 33.02 14.70 3.49
CA THR A 281 33.30 15.13 4.86
C THR A 281 33.42 13.91 5.78
N HIS A 282 34.38 13.96 6.71
CA HIS A 282 34.57 12.93 7.73
C HIS A 282 33.81 13.33 9.00
N ARG A 283 32.81 12.54 9.41
CA ARG A 283 31.97 12.85 10.56
C ARG A 283 31.99 11.73 11.60
N PRO A 284 32.09 12.05 12.89
CA PRO A 284 32.07 11.02 13.95
C PRO A 284 30.69 10.43 14.11
N VAL A 285 30.61 9.11 14.24
CA VAL A 285 29.40 8.40 14.68
C VAL A 285 29.08 8.83 16.11
N ARG A 286 27.86 9.26 16.35
CA ARG A 286 27.36 9.71 17.65
C ARG A 286 26.62 8.63 18.41
N TRP A 287 25.90 7.79 17.66
CA TRP A 287 25.13 6.70 18.23
C TRP A 287 24.99 5.55 17.21
N LEU A 288 24.87 4.35 17.75
CA LEU A 288 24.59 3.13 17.00
C LEU A 288 23.46 2.39 17.72
N GLY A 289 22.42 2.07 16.99
CA GLY A 289 21.33 1.23 17.50
C GLY A 289 21.15 0.02 16.61
N HIS A 290 20.74 -1.12 17.20
CA HIS A 290 20.36 -2.29 16.43
C HIS A 290 19.17 -3.00 17.02
N ARG A 291 18.45 -3.75 16.18
CA ARG A 291 17.38 -4.65 16.60
C ARG A 291 17.27 -5.84 15.67
N ARG A 292 16.88 -6.96 16.23
CA ARG A 292 16.49 -8.14 15.46
C ARG A 292 14.97 -8.20 15.35
N VAL A 293 14.48 -8.34 14.12
CA VAL A 293 13.06 -8.51 13.80
C VAL A 293 12.82 -9.96 13.40
N ASP A 294 11.88 -10.63 14.06
CA ASP A 294 11.35 -11.93 13.65
C ASP A 294 10.19 -11.67 12.67
N CYS A 295 10.49 -11.70 11.37
CA CYS A 295 9.51 -11.37 10.34
C CYS A 295 8.38 -12.40 10.28
N SER A 296 8.64 -13.66 10.67
CA SER A 296 7.63 -14.72 10.65
C SER A 296 6.51 -14.51 11.67
N ARG A 297 6.77 -13.73 12.71
CA ARG A 297 5.81 -13.38 13.77
C ARG A 297 5.18 -12.00 13.58
N HIS A 298 5.60 -11.28 12.54
CA HIS A 298 5.01 -9.99 12.21
C HIS A 298 3.62 -10.18 11.60
N PRO A 299 2.59 -9.39 12.00
CA PRO A 299 1.23 -9.49 11.42
C PRO A 299 1.22 -9.39 9.91
N GLU A 300 2.08 -8.55 9.36
CA GLU A 300 2.34 -8.40 7.93
C GLU A 300 3.86 -8.54 7.66
N PRO A 301 4.35 -9.76 7.36
CA PRO A 301 5.78 -10.00 7.19
C PRO A 301 6.42 -9.15 6.08
N SER A 302 5.67 -8.83 5.02
CA SER A 302 6.12 -7.99 3.91
C SER A 302 6.50 -6.58 4.35
N ALA A 303 5.85 -6.02 5.34
CA ALA A 303 6.16 -4.68 5.85
C ALA A 303 7.58 -4.57 6.46
N VAL A 304 8.16 -5.69 6.89
CA VAL A 304 9.47 -5.72 7.54
C VAL A 304 10.55 -6.52 6.78
N TRP A 305 10.21 -7.10 5.63
CA TRP A 305 11.22 -7.78 4.81
C TRP A 305 12.21 -6.77 4.23
N PRO A 306 13.51 -7.09 4.24
CA PRO A 306 14.52 -6.18 3.70
C PRO A 306 14.39 -6.03 2.18
N ILE A 307 14.83 -4.87 1.71
CA ILE A 307 15.00 -4.59 0.30
C ILE A 307 16.45 -4.81 -0.06
N ARG A 308 16.68 -5.66 -1.07
CA ARG A 308 17.97 -5.86 -1.70
C ARG A 308 18.13 -4.94 -2.90
N ILE A 309 19.14 -4.14 -2.90
CA ILE A 309 19.61 -3.32 -4.02
C ILE A 309 20.85 -4.03 -4.59
N GLN A 310 20.70 -4.64 -5.77
CA GLN A 310 21.76 -5.43 -6.41
C GLN A 310 23.01 -4.59 -6.73
N ALA A 311 24.19 -5.19 -6.63
CA ALA A 311 25.44 -4.59 -7.09
C ALA A 311 25.30 -4.05 -8.51
N GLY A 312 25.69 -2.78 -8.71
CA GLY A 312 25.60 -2.11 -10.00
C GLY A 312 24.21 -1.65 -10.42
N ALA A 313 23.17 -1.73 -9.55
CA ALA A 313 21.79 -1.36 -9.87
C ALA A 313 21.58 0.11 -10.24
N PHE A 314 22.39 1.02 -9.70
CA PHE A 314 22.33 2.45 -10.02
C PHE A 314 23.30 2.85 -11.13
N ALA A 315 24.55 2.40 -11.04
CA ALA A 315 25.59 2.64 -12.03
C ALA A 315 26.62 1.50 -12.00
N GLN A 316 27.59 1.50 -12.91
CA GLN A 316 28.65 0.51 -12.88
C GLN A 316 29.42 0.58 -11.54
N GLY A 317 29.39 -0.54 -10.79
CA GLY A 317 30.00 -0.64 -9.46
C GLY A 317 29.25 0.15 -8.36
N LEU A 318 27.98 0.54 -8.58
CA LEU A 318 27.20 1.28 -7.60
C LEU A 318 25.81 0.66 -7.42
N PRO A 319 25.48 0.08 -6.23
CA PRO A 319 26.43 -0.22 -5.16
C PRO A 319 27.51 -1.21 -5.59
N ALA A 320 28.62 -1.24 -4.85
CA ALA A 320 29.76 -2.12 -5.15
C ALA A 320 29.44 -3.61 -4.89
N ARG A 321 28.60 -3.87 -3.91
CA ARG A 321 28.02 -5.16 -3.52
C ARG A 321 26.53 -4.98 -3.29
N ASP A 322 25.77 -6.06 -3.13
CA ASP A 322 24.35 -5.98 -2.78
C ASP A 322 24.19 -5.20 -1.47
N LEU A 323 23.43 -4.11 -1.51
CA LEU A 323 23.07 -3.31 -0.34
C LEU A 323 21.69 -3.79 0.16
N TRP A 324 21.58 -4.00 1.46
CA TRP A 324 20.36 -4.46 2.11
C TRP A 324 19.90 -3.42 3.12
N VAL A 325 18.64 -2.99 3.00
CA VAL A 325 18.04 -1.95 3.84
C VAL A 325 16.60 -2.28 4.21
N SER A 326 16.05 -1.61 5.21
CA SER A 326 14.60 -1.67 5.48
C SER A 326 13.80 -0.97 4.37
N PRO A 327 12.49 -1.25 4.22
CA PRO A 327 11.64 -0.61 3.21
C PRO A 327 11.69 0.91 3.22
N GLY A 328 11.55 1.52 4.39
CA GLY A 328 11.55 2.98 4.56
C GLY A 328 12.91 3.67 4.46
N HIS A 329 14.03 2.91 4.36
CA HIS A 329 15.37 3.51 4.29
C HIS A 329 15.57 4.29 3.00
N SER A 330 16.00 5.56 3.10
CA SER A 330 16.06 6.43 1.93
C SER A 330 17.42 6.42 1.25
N ILE A 331 17.39 6.37 -0.06
CA ILE A 331 18.56 6.42 -0.97
C ILE A 331 18.60 7.81 -1.62
N LEU A 332 19.79 8.41 -1.70
CA LEU A 332 19.97 9.66 -2.41
C LEU A 332 19.96 9.44 -3.93
N VAL A 333 18.96 10.00 -4.61
CA VAL A 333 18.81 9.94 -6.06
C VAL A 333 18.55 11.34 -6.61
N ASP A 334 19.35 11.79 -7.56
CA ASP A 334 19.18 13.11 -8.22
C ASP A 334 18.95 14.28 -7.24
N GLY A 335 19.69 14.27 -6.10
CA GLY A 335 19.66 15.33 -5.10
C GLY A 335 18.44 15.31 -4.16
N VAL A 336 17.69 14.22 -4.10
CA VAL A 336 16.59 13.99 -3.15
C VAL A 336 16.71 12.61 -2.52
N LEU A 337 16.15 12.44 -1.32
CA LEU A 337 15.96 11.15 -0.68
C LEU A 337 14.68 10.49 -1.19
N ILE A 338 14.78 9.20 -1.53
CA ILE A 338 13.65 8.36 -1.94
C ILE A 338 13.73 7.04 -1.17
N GLN A 339 12.64 6.65 -0.51
CA GLN A 339 12.57 5.39 0.22
C GLN A 339 12.82 4.18 -0.70
N ALA A 340 13.53 3.19 -0.21
CA ALA A 340 13.94 2.01 -1.00
C ALA A 340 12.73 1.24 -1.55
N GLU A 341 11.63 1.17 -0.83
CA GLU A 341 10.39 0.54 -1.28
C GLU A 341 9.81 1.21 -2.54
N LYS A 342 9.90 2.55 -2.65
CA LYS A 342 9.45 3.30 -3.82
C LYS A 342 10.33 3.06 -5.06
N LEU A 343 11.55 2.51 -4.85
CA LEU A 343 12.50 2.19 -5.92
C LEU A 343 12.45 0.72 -6.37
N VAL A 344 11.64 -0.12 -5.71
CA VAL A 344 11.49 -1.52 -6.08
C VAL A 344 11.04 -1.64 -7.54
N ASN A 345 11.82 -2.42 -8.32
CA ASN A 345 11.61 -2.62 -9.74
C ASN A 345 11.48 -4.09 -10.14
N GLY A 346 11.45 -5.01 -9.16
CA GLY A 346 11.28 -6.44 -9.40
C GLY A 346 12.43 -7.16 -10.08
N ALA A 347 13.49 -6.43 -10.48
CA ALA A 347 14.70 -6.96 -11.14
C ALA A 347 15.94 -6.76 -10.27
N THR A 348 16.47 -5.55 -10.25
CA THR A 348 17.70 -5.19 -9.53
C THR A 348 17.45 -4.64 -8.12
N ILE A 349 16.25 -4.18 -7.85
CA ILE A 349 15.79 -3.74 -6.52
C ILE A 349 14.54 -4.55 -6.19
N VAL A 350 14.65 -5.41 -5.17
CA VAL A 350 13.60 -6.38 -4.83
C VAL A 350 13.43 -6.47 -3.32
N GLN A 351 12.21 -6.62 -2.87
CA GLN A 351 11.93 -7.00 -1.50
C GLN A 351 12.10 -8.52 -1.35
N VAL A 352 12.79 -8.96 -0.30
CA VAL A 352 13.17 -10.36 -0.13
C VAL A 352 12.52 -10.95 1.11
N PRO A 353 11.63 -11.97 0.96
CA PRO A 353 11.09 -12.71 2.09
C PRO A 353 12.20 -13.23 3.00
N SER A 354 12.09 -12.95 4.29
CA SER A 354 13.08 -13.31 5.31
C SER A 354 12.37 -13.79 6.58
N GLU A 355 12.90 -14.83 7.23
CA GLU A 355 12.37 -15.29 8.52
C GLU A 355 12.72 -14.31 9.66
N SER A 356 13.93 -13.76 9.61
CA SER A 356 14.38 -12.75 10.55
C SER A 356 15.42 -11.85 9.91
N VAL A 357 15.54 -10.61 10.38
CA VAL A 357 16.51 -9.62 9.93
C VAL A 357 17.07 -8.86 11.13
N GLU A 358 18.34 -8.48 11.06
CA GLU A 358 18.98 -7.61 12.04
C GLU A 358 19.24 -6.24 11.42
N TYR A 359 18.57 -5.23 11.95
CA TYR A 359 18.59 -3.86 11.48
C TYR A 359 19.47 -2.96 12.35
N TRP A 360 20.24 -2.06 11.70
CA TRP A 360 21.20 -1.16 12.31
C TRP A 360 21.00 0.28 11.91
N HIS A 361 21.17 1.21 12.86
CA HIS A 361 21.16 2.65 12.64
C HIS A 361 22.54 3.24 12.92
N VAL A 362 22.93 4.21 12.10
CA VAL A 362 24.17 4.99 12.27
C VAL A 362 23.79 6.46 12.34
N GLU A 363 23.95 7.06 13.52
CA GLU A 363 23.65 8.46 13.72
C GLU A 363 24.90 9.32 13.78
N LEU A 364 24.78 10.49 13.20
CA LEU A 364 25.77 11.57 13.22
C LEU A 364 25.23 12.75 14.05
N GLU A 365 26.04 13.79 14.24
CA GLU A 365 25.63 15.01 14.95
C GLU A 365 24.44 15.73 14.29
N SER A 366 24.40 15.71 12.95
CA SER A 366 23.25 16.12 12.15
C SER A 366 23.03 15.07 11.06
N HIS A 367 21.81 14.98 10.55
CA HIS A 367 21.51 14.12 9.42
C HIS A 367 22.43 14.38 8.25
N ASP A 368 22.92 13.33 7.61
CA ASP A 368 23.85 13.40 6.47
C ASP A 368 23.69 12.13 5.60
N ILE A 369 24.37 12.09 4.49
CA ILE A 369 24.35 10.98 3.55
C ILE A 369 25.62 10.15 3.70
N LEU A 370 25.46 8.90 4.09
CA LEU A 370 26.56 7.92 4.20
C LEU A 370 26.83 7.26 2.85
N LEU A 371 28.00 6.63 2.73
CA LEU A 371 28.33 5.75 1.62
C LEU A 371 28.26 4.30 2.09
N ALA A 372 27.11 3.66 1.84
CA ALA A 372 26.83 2.27 2.18
C ALA A 372 27.00 1.40 0.93
N GLU A 373 27.94 0.45 0.96
CA GLU A 373 28.39 -0.30 -0.24
C GLU A 373 28.78 0.63 -1.41
N GLY A 374 29.22 1.84 -1.09
CA GLY A 374 29.50 2.91 -2.03
C GLY A 374 28.30 3.72 -2.49
N LEU A 375 27.06 3.25 -2.24
CA LEU A 375 25.84 3.97 -2.58
C LEU A 375 25.50 5.01 -1.51
N ALA A 376 25.06 6.18 -1.95
CA ALA A 376 24.66 7.27 -1.08
C ALA A 376 23.29 6.98 -0.44
N ALA A 377 23.28 6.78 0.88
CA ALA A 377 22.10 6.44 1.67
C ALA A 377 22.07 7.25 2.96
N GLU A 378 20.89 7.51 3.51
CA GLU A 378 20.74 8.37 4.67
C GLU A 378 21.41 7.83 5.94
N SER A 379 21.91 8.73 6.79
CA SER A 379 22.20 8.43 8.19
C SER A 379 20.92 8.43 8.99
N TYR A 380 20.95 7.84 10.18
CA TYR A 380 19.81 7.91 11.07
C TYR A 380 19.54 9.36 11.49
N LEU A 381 18.28 9.77 11.36
CA LEU A 381 17.76 11.01 11.92
C LEU A 381 17.05 10.67 13.24
N ASP A 382 17.55 11.21 14.37
CA ASP A 382 16.95 10.94 15.66
C ASP A 382 15.67 11.76 15.85
N THR A 383 14.58 11.14 15.52
CA THR A 383 13.23 11.68 15.69
C THR A 383 12.62 11.30 17.04
N GLY A 384 13.40 10.65 17.95
CA GLY A 384 12.98 10.27 19.31
C GLY A 384 12.79 8.77 19.51
N ASN A 385 13.10 7.94 18.50
CA ASN A 385 12.82 6.51 18.52
C ASN A 385 13.99 5.62 18.99
N ARG A 386 15.11 6.18 19.46
CA ARG A 386 16.28 5.42 19.93
C ARG A 386 15.98 4.38 21.01
N ALA A 387 14.98 4.64 21.87
CA ALA A 387 14.59 3.72 22.92
C ALA A 387 14.12 2.33 22.41
N GLY A 388 13.78 2.23 21.12
CA GLY A 388 13.41 0.97 20.46
C GLY A 388 14.58 0.08 20.07
N PHE A 389 15.82 0.52 20.28
CA PHE A 389 17.01 -0.20 19.85
C PHE A 389 17.83 -0.70 21.05
N PHE A 390 18.35 -1.94 20.92
CA PHE A 390 19.28 -2.49 21.88
C PHE A 390 20.63 -1.74 21.73
N ASN A 391 21.42 -1.64 22.79
CA ASN A 391 22.74 -1.05 22.92
C ASN A 391 22.83 0.34 23.56
N ASN A 392 21.73 0.94 23.97
CA ASN A 392 21.86 2.05 24.89
C ASN A 392 21.81 1.51 26.31
N GLY A 393 22.92 1.54 27.03
CA GLY A 393 23.03 1.11 28.41
C GLY A 393 22.27 2.02 29.41
N GLY A 394 21.06 2.46 29.07
CA GLY A 394 20.22 3.31 29.91
C GLY A 394 19.17 4.07 29.09
N SER A 395 18.22 4.73 29.76
CA SER A 395 17.29 5.64 29.10
C SER A 395 18.08 6.78 28.45
N TYR A 396 17.84 6.99 27.16
CA TYR A 396 18.49 8.10 26.42
C TYR A 396 18.19 9.48 27.07
N LEU A 397 16.99 9.67 27.57
CA LEU A 397 16.60 10.89 28.27
C LEU A 397 17.39 11.11 29.58
N GLU A 398 17.75 10.03 30.28
CA GLU A 398 18.62 10.13 31.47
C GLU A 398 20.07 10.47 31.08
N ALA A 399 20.55 9.92 29.97
CA ALA A 399 21.91 10.18 29.48
C ALA A 399 22.05 11.56 28.79
N HIS A 400 20.96 12.08 28.21
CA HIS A 400 20.94 13.34 27.45
C HIS A 400 19.69 14.16 27.76
N PRO A 401 19.62 14.84 28.91
CA PRO A 401 18.45 15.62 29.34
C PRO A 401 18.12 16.79 28.40
N ASP A 402 19.07 17.23 27.57
CA ASP A 402 18.89 18.31 26.58
C ASP A 402 18.46 17.80 25.21
N PHE A 403 18.08 16.52 25.10
CA PHE A 403 17.62 15.94 23.84
C PHE A 403 16.38 16.66 23.32
N LYS A 404 16.43 17.03 22.04
CA LYS A 404 15.29 17.52 21.28
C LYS A 404 15.15 16.63 20.05
N PRO A 405 13.98 15.98 19.88
CA PRO A 405 13.71 15.24 18.64
C PRO A 405 13.94 16.13 17.42
N LYS A 406 14.63 15.60 16.41
CA LYS A 406 14.80 16.28 15.13
C LYS A 406 13.60 16.02 14.24
N HIS A 407 13.35 16.90 13.32
CA HIS A 407 12.25 16.79 12.37
C HIS A 407 12.77 16.43 10.98
N TRP A 408 11.95 15.75 10.17
CA TRP A 408 12.31 15.42 8.79
C TRP A 408 12.55 16.66 7.91
N ALA A 409 12.03 17.81 8.28
CA ALA A 409 12.43 19.09 7.68
C ALA A 409 13.92 19.41 7.92
N GLU A 410 14.59 18.72 8.84
CA GLU A 410 16.02 18.84 9.14
C GLU A 410 16.88 17.80 8.40
N THR A 411 16.29 17.05 7.45
CA THR A 411 17.08 16.22 6.53
C THR A 411 18.05 17.10 5.73
N CYS A 412 19.23 16.58 5.48
CA CYS A 412 20.26 17.32 4.74
C CYS A 412 19.89 17.63 3.29
N VAL A 413 18.93 16.87 2.72
CA VAL A 413 18.32 17.07 1.40
C VAL A 413 16.84 16.68 1.46
N PRO A 414 15.98 17.20 0.55
CA PRO A 414 14.54 16.92 0.59
C PRO A 414 14.22 15.41 0.46
N LEU A 415 13.32 14.92 1.30
CA LEU A 415 12.68 13.62 1.16
C LEU A 415 11.50 13.75 0.18
N VAL A 416 11.35 12.79 -0.74
CA VAL A 416 10.26 12.73 -1.72
C VAL A 416 9.53 11.40 -1.57
N LEU A 417 8.22 11.46 -1.31
CA LEU A 417 7.38 10.29 -1.06
C LEU A 417 6.55 9.89 -2.29
N ASP A 418 6.32 10.83 -3.22
CA ASP A 418 5.54 10.60 -4.45
C ASP A 418 5.97 11.51 -5.60
N GLY A 419 5.36 11.33 -6.77
CA GLY A 419 5.42 12.27 -7.89
C GLY A 419 6.55 12.06 -8.90
N PRO A 420 6.78 13.08 -9.77
CA PRO A 420 7.59 12.91 -10.98
C PRO A 420 9.04 12.49 -10.75
N LYS A 421 9.64 12.87 -9.62
CA LYS A 421 11.03 12.49 -9.29
C LYS A 421 11.18 11.01 -9.04
N ILE A 422 10.19 10.38 -8.37
CA ILE A 422 10.16 8.92 -8.17
C ILE A 422 10.00 8.21 -9.51
N HIS A 423 9.06 8.67 -10.36
CA HIS A 423 8.88 8.11 -11.69
C HIS A 423 10.14 8.21 -12.54
N GLN A 424 10.87 9.34 -12.45
CA GLN A 424 12.15 9.52 -13.14
C GLN A 424 13.21 8.54 -12.62
N ALA A 425 13.37 8.42 -11.31
CA ALA A 425 14.32 7.48 -10.68
C ALA A 425 13.98 6.02 -11.08
N LYS A 426 12.71 5.62 -11.00
CA LYS A 426 12.26 4.29 -11.45
C LYS A 426 12.57 4.05 -12.92
N ALA A 427 12.33 5.02 -13.82
CA ALA A 427 12.64 4.88 -15.24
C ALA A 427 14.13 4.68 -15.50
N GLN A 428 15.00 5.40 -14.79
CA GLN A 428 16.45 5.22 -14.84
C GLN A 428 16.86 3.81 -14.38
N LEU A 429 16.29 3.33 -13.26
CA LEU A 429 16.59 2.01 -12.70
C LEU A 429 16.10 0.87 -13.59
N LEU A 430 14.94 1.01 -14.25
CA LEU A 430 14.45 0.06 -15.25
C LEU A 430 15.38 -0.01 -16.46
N THR A 431 15.81 1.14 -16.97
CA THR A 431 16.82 1.20 -18.05
C THR A 431 18.14 0.55 -17.63
N ARG A 432 18.55 0.78 -16.39
CA ARG A 432 19.77 0.18 -15.84
C ARG A 432 19.64 -1.34 -15.69
N ALA A 433 18.50 -1.84 -15.23
CA ALA A 433 18.23 -3.28 -15.16
C ALA A 433 18.37 -3.95 -16.55
N GLN A 434 17.83 -3.32 -17.58
CA GLN A 434 18.00 -3.80 -18.97
C GLN A 434 19.47 -3.79 -19.41
N ALA A 435 20.23 -2.76 -19.06
CA ALA A 435 21.68 -2.68 -19.34
C ALA A 435 22.48 -3.76 -18.59
N LEU A 436 21.97 -4.29 -17.48
CA LEU A 436 22.53 -5.42 -16.74
C LEU A 436 22.09 -6.79 -17.29
N GLY A 437 21.33 -6.79 -18.41
CA GLY A 437 20.91 -8.01 -19.09
C GLY A 437 19.56 -8.56 -18.66
N TYR A 438 18.83 -7.88 -17.75
CA TYR A 438 17.46 -8.24 -17.46
C TYR A 438 16.57 -7.92 -18.67
N VAL A 439 15.69 -8.85 -19.03
CA VAL A 439 14.80 -8.70 -20.19
C VAL A 439 13.36 -8.84 -19.73
N ILE A 440 12.50 -7.94 -20.17
CA ILE A 440 11.06 -8.12 -20.00
C ILE A 440 10.60 -9.15 -21.04
N THR A 441 9.96 -10.23 -20.60
CA THR A 441 9.41 -11.29 -21.44
C THR A 441 7.90 -11.34 -21.30
N GLU A 442 7.23 -11.65 -22.40
CA GLU A 442 5.80 -11.98 -22.44
C GLU A 442 5.52 -13.46 -22.16
N ASP A 443 6.59 -14.25 -21.94
CA ASP A 443 6.44 -15.67 -21.59
C ASP A 443 6.00 -15.81 -20.13
N SER A 444 4.72 -16.05 -19.96
CA SER A 444 4.10 -16.26 -18.66
C SER A 444 4.44 -17.60 -18.01
N ASP A 445 5.12 -18.50 -18.71
CA ASP A 445 5.38 -19.89 -18.24
C ASP A 445 4.09 -20.58 -17.73
N ALA A 446 2.97 -20.33 -18.44
CA ALA A 446 1.67 -20.85 -18.04
C ALA A 446 1.60 -22.36 -18.19
N HIS A 447 1.31 -23.06 -17.10
CA HIS A 447 1.20 -24.52 -17.05
C HIS A 447 0.16 -24.93 -16.01
N ILE A 448 -0.28 -26.18 -16.06
CA ILE A 448 -1.13 -26.76 -15.03
C ILE A 448 -0.29 -27.65 -14.11
N ILE A 449 -0.52 -27.57 -12.81
CA ILE A 449 -0.10 -28.55 -11.83
C ILE A 449 -1.32 -29.40 -11.47
N ALA A 450 -1.36 -30.66 -11.90
CA ALA A 450 -2.46 -31.58 -11.62
C ALA A 450 -1.94 -32.78 -10.83
N ASN A 451 -2.47 -33.00 -9.62
CA ASN A 451 -1.98 -34.03 -8.69
C ASN A 451 -0.44 -34.03 -8.55
N GLY A 452 0.16 -32.83 -8.47
CA GLY A 452 1.62 -32.62 -8.38
C GLY A 452 2.40 -32.80 -9.70
N ARG A 453 1.75 -33.11 -10.81
CA ARG A 453 2.38 -33.24 -12.14
C ARG A 453 2.21 -31.96 -12.94
N ARG A 454 3.31 -31.48 -13.53
CA ARG A 454 3.30 -30.34 -14.45
C ARG A 454 2.82 -30.78 -15.83
N ILE A 455 1.87 -30.04 -16.40
CA ILE A 455 1.28 -30.24 -17.72
C ILE A 455 1.46 -28.93 -18.50
N GLU A 456 2.19 -29.01 -19.60
CA GLU A 456 2.50 -27.87 -20.44
C GLU A 456 1.30 -27.44 -21.29
N ALA A 457 1.26 -26.14 -21.61
CA ALA A 457 0.25 -25.59 -22.48
C ALA A 457 0.48 -25.99 -23.95
N LEU A 458 -0.57 -26.40 -24.63
CA LEU A 458 -0.63 -26.44 -26.08
C LEU A 458 -1.00 -25.02 -26.59
N ARG A 459 -0.13 -24.39 -27.37
CA ARG A 459 -0.41 -23.08 -27.96
C ARG A 459 -1.28 -23.26 -29.21
N LEU A 460 -2.55 -22.88 -29.12
CA LEU A 460 -3.51 -22.91 -30.25
C LEU A 460 -3.50 -21.61 -31.07
N GLY A 461 -2.73 -20.62 -30.66
CA GLY A 461 -2.57 -19.32 -31.26
C GLY A 461 -1.68 -18.44 -30.42
N GLU A 462 -1.49 -17.20 -30.83
CA GLU A 462 -0.61 -16.24 -30.16
C GLU A 462 -0.98 -16.02 -28.68
N ARG A 463 -2.29 -15.98 -28.41
CA ARG A 463 -2.83 -15.71 -27.06
C ARG A 463 -3.90 -16.73 -26.63
N ARG A 464 -3.82 -17.94 -27.17
CA ARG A 464 -4.75 -19.02 -26.84
C ARG A 464 -4.00 -20.27 -26.39
N LEU A 465 -4.25 -20.67 -25.16
CA LEU A 465 -3.62 -21.81 -24.50
C LEU A 465 -4.65 -22.91 -24.29
N ALA A 466 -4.25 -24.18 -24.49
CA ALA A 466 -5.07 -25.32 -24.12
C ALA A 466 -4.25 -26.30 -23.26
N PHE A 467 -4.92 -26.91 -22.30
CA PHE A 467 -4.35 -27.93 -21.42
C PHE A 467 -5.24 -29.18 -21.49
N VAL A 468 -4.65 -30.30 -21.88
CA VAL A 468 -5.35 -31.60 -21.95
C VAL A 468 -4.86 -32.45 -20.80
N LEU A 469 -5.76 -32.80 -19.89
CA LEU A 469 -5.46 -33.65 -18.76
C LEU A 469 -5.78 -35.12 -19.13
N PRO A 470 -4.83 -36.05 -18.99
CA PRO A 470 -4.97 -37.42 -19.47
C PRO A 470 -6.06 -38.22 -18.73
N GLU A 471 -6.32 -37.88 -17.50
CA GLU A 471 -7.31 -38.51 -16.62
C GLU A 471 -7.96 -37.48 -15.69
N ALA A 472 -9.04 -37.82 -15.01
CA ALA A 472 -9.66 -36.96 -14.02
C ALA A 472 -8.73 -36.77 -12.82
N MET A 473 -8.35 -35.52 -12.55
CA MET A 473 -7.46 -35.15 -11.46
C MET A 473 -8.24 -34.58 -10.28
N THR A 474 -7.80 -34.85 -9.06
CA THR A 474 -8.44 -34.39 -7.83
C THR A 474 -7.99 -32.98 -7.43
N THR A 475 -6.78 -32.58 -7.82
CA THR A 475 -6.26 -31.23 -7.62
C THR A 475 -5.75 -30.71 -8.97
N ILE A 476 -6.24 -29.52 -9.34
CA ILE A 476 -5.84 -28.85 -10.58
C ILE A 476 -5.57 -27.39 -10.25
N GLU A 477 -4.39 -26.91 -10.58
CA GLU A 477 -3.95 -25.54 -10.33
C GLU A 477 -3.31 -24.98 -11.61
N LEU A 478 -3.82 -23.85 -12.08
CA LEU A 478 -3.16 -23.06 -13.11
C LEU A 478 -2.02 -22.27 -12.45
N SER A 479 -0.81 -22.46 -12.94
CA SER A 479 0.39 -21.77 -12.48
C SER A 479 0.97 -20.91 -13.58
N SER A 480 1.41 -19.72 -13.25
CA SER A 480 2.10 -18.82 -14.17
C SER A 480 3.13 -17.95 -13.43
N ARG A 481 4.06 -17.38 -14.18
CA ARG A 481 4.83 -16.25 -13.65
C ARG A 481 3.86 -15.12 -13.32
N SER A 482 4.13 -14.43 -12.22
CA SER A 482 3.43 -13.18 -11.89
C SER A 482 4.36 -11.98 -12.07
N PHE A 483 3.77 -10.84 -12.31
CA PHE A 483 4.46 -9.57 -12.35
C PHE A 483 3.65 -8.52 -11.58
N VAL A 484 4.33 -7.47 -11.17
CA VAL A 484 3.70 -6.29 -10.57
C VAL A 484 3.85 -5.16 -11.57
N PRO A 485 2.77 -4.56 -12.08
CA PRO A 485 2.86 -3.48 -13.09
C PRO A 485 3.78 -2.34 -12.66
N ALA A 486 3.71 -1.92 -11.40
CA ALA A 486 4.60 -0.88 -10.84
C ALA A 486 6.09 -1.25 -10.87
N HIS A 487 6.46 -2.52 -11.09
CA HIS A 487 7.85 -2.98 -11.21
C HIS A 487 8.38 -2.99 -12.64
N THR A 488 7.52 -2.84 -13.63
CA THR A 488 7.88 -2.87 -15.05
C THR A 488 7.55 -1.58 -15.79
N ASP A 489 6.69 -0.74 -15.22
CA ASP A 489 6.35 0.59 -15.71
C ASP A 489 6.56 1.62 -14.59
N ALA A 490 7.46 2.58 -14.81
CA ALA A 490 7.80 3.62 -13.86
C ALA A 490 6.62 4.54 -13.47
N LYS A 491 5.57 4.57 -14.27
CA LYS A 491 4.38 5.41 -14.05
C LYS A 491 3.19 4.64 -13.48
N SER A 492 3.31 3.33 -13.36
CA SER A 492 2.24 2.50 -12.80
C SER A 492 2.30 2.50 -11.28
N ASP A 493 1.15 2.69 -10.67
CA ASP A 493 0.94 2.55 -9.22
C ASP A 493 0.22 1.23 -8.87
N ASP A 494 0.07 0.31 -9.82
CA ASP A 494 -0.52 -1.00 -9.58
C ASP A 494 0.52 -1.94 -8.97
N HIS A 495 0.39 -2.22 -7.68
CA HIS A 495 1.26 -3.10 -6.90
C HIS A 495 0.73 -4.53 -6.77
N ARG A 496 -0.39 -4.88 -7.43
CA ARG A 496 -0.93 -6.24 -7.41
C ARG A 496 0.01 -7.22 -8.11
N ALA A 497 0.14 -8.42 -7.56
CA ALA A 497 0.86 -9.53 -8.22
C ALA A 497 -0.08 -10.20 -9.24
N LEU A 498 0.07 -9.88 -10.51
CA LEU A 498 -0.79 -10.32 -11.60
C LEU A 498 -0.16 -11.50 -12.35
N GLY A 499 -0.95 -12.56 -12.59
CA GLY A 499 -0.55 -13.70 -13.41
C GLY A 499 -1.01 -13.55 -14.87
N LEU A 500 -1.96 -14.38 -15.32
CA LEU A 500 -2.53 -14.32 -16.67
C LEU A 500 -3.74 -13.37 -16.73
N CYS A 501 -3.81 -12.55 -17.76
CA CYS A 501 -4.96 -11.72 -18.07
C CYS A 501 -5.97 -12.53 -18.90
N VAL A 502 -6.97 -13.10 -18.27
CA VAL A 502 -7.92 -14.02 -18.91
C VAL A 502 -9.16 -13.28 -19.39
N LYS A 503 -9.42 -13.30 -20.70
CA LYS A 503 -10.64 -12.75 -21.31
C LYS A 503 -11.69 -13.82 -21.64
N ARG A 504 -11.32 -15.10 -21.63
CA ARG A 504 -12.21 -16.23 -21.80
C ARG A 504 -11.61 -17.47 -21.16
N LEU A 505 -12.41 -18.17 -20.40
CA LEU A 505 -12.07 -19.47 -19.82
C LEU A 505 -13.10 -20.51 -20.29
N GLN A 506 -12.63 -21.64 -20.83
CA GLN A 506 -13.47 -22.80 -21.14
C GLN A 506 -12.99 -24.00 -20.32
N ILE A 507 -13.94 -24.71 -19.73
CA ILE A 507 -13.70 -25.94 -18.97
C ILE A 507 -14.58 -27.03 -19.59
N ASP A 508 -13.97 -28.12 -20.07
CA ASP A 508 -14.64 -29.27 -20.73
C ASP A 508 -15.63 -28.82 -21.82
N ALA A 509 -15.18 -27.89 -22.69
CA ALA A 509 -15.92 -27.29 -23.81
C ALA A 509 -17.08 -26.33 -23.39
N SER A 510 -17.25 -26.04 -22.12
CA SER A 510 -18.22 -25.05 -21.61
C SER A 510 -17.53 -23.74 -21.29
N ASP A 511 -18.09 -22.62 -21.78
CA ASP A 511 -17.63 -21.29 -21.39
C ASP A 511 -17.97 -21.02 -19.92
N VAL A 512 -17.01 -20.50 -19.15
CA VAL A 512 -17.20 -19.98 -17.81
C VAL A 512 -17.38 -18.47 -17.94
N ALA A 513 -18.54 -17.96 -17.49
CA ALA A 513 -18.82 -16.52 -17.52
C ALA A 513 -17.88 -15.80 -16.55
N LEU A 514 -17.19 -14.77 -17.03
CA LEU A 514 -16.18 -14.05 -16.21
C LEU A 514 -16.76 -13.30 -15.00
N ASP A 515 -18.06 -13.07 -14.97
CA ASP A 515 -18.81 -12.47 -13.89
C ASP A 515 -19.43 -13.50 -12.90
N ASP A 516 -19.14 -14.79 -13.10
CA ASP A 516 -19.54 -15.83 -12.15
C ASP A 516 -18.59 -15.84 -10.94
N GLU A 517 -18.92 -15.06 -9.90
CA GLU A 517 -18.09 -14.95 -8.69
C GLU A 517 -17.86 -16.29 -7.97
N ALA A 518 -18.77 -17.26 -8.13
CA ALA A 518 -18.61 -18.59 -7.53
C ALA A 518 -17.50 -19.39 -8.23
N ALA A 519 -17.37 -19.26 -9.54
CA ALA A 519 -16.30 -19.89 -10.32
C ALA A 519 -14.93 -19.23 -10.09
N PHE A 520 -14.90 -17.96 -9.67
CA PHE A 520 -13.68 -17.16 -9.49
C PHE A 520 -13.41 -16.79 -8.01
N SER A 521 -13.86 -17.62 -7.08
CA SER A 521 -13.79 -17.34 -5.63
C SER A 521 -12.40 -17.39 -5.02
N SER A 522 -11.41 -18.01 -5.65
CA SER A 522 -10.05 -18.16 -5.12
C SER A 522 -9.00 -18.13 -6.22
N GLY A 523 -7.91 -17.44 -5.98
CA GLY A 523 -6.78 -17.34 -6.92
C GLY A 523 -7.00 -16.40 -8.10
N TRP A 524 -8.06 -15.59 -8.07
CA TRP A 524 -8.40 -14.62 -9.10
C TRP A 524 -8.56 -13.22 -8.51
N HIS A 525 -8.16 -12.22 -9.27
CA HIS A 525 -8.51 -10.84 -9.00
C HIS A 525 -9.95 -10.53 -9.42
N ALA A 526 -10.48 -9.42 -8.95
CA ALA A 526 -11.81 -8.95 -9.33
C ALA A 526 -11.95 -8.78 -10.85
N LEU A 527 -13.19 -8.85 -11.33
CA LEU A 527 -13.51 -8.61 -12.75
C LEU A 527 -13.16 -7.18 -13.14
N GLU A 528 -12.36 -7.02 -14.17
CA GLU A 528 -12.03 -5.72 -14.75
C GLU A 528 -12.75 -5.52 -16.08
N ARG A 529 -13.17 -4.27 -16.34
CA ARG A 529 -13.85 -3.85 -17.54
C ARG A 529 -13.06 -2.74 -18.22
N CYS A 530 -12.71 -2.94 -19.46
CA CYS A 530 -12.07 -1.89 -20.28
C CYS A 530 -13.10 -0.84 -20.71
N SER A 531 -12.65 0.36 -21.05
CA SER A 531 -13.49 1.45 -21.55
C SER A 531 -14.26 1.11 -22.86
N ASP A 532 -13.86 0.06 -23.56
CA ASP A 532 -14.50 -0.47 -24.77
C ASP A 532 -15.49 -1.62 -24.50
N GLY A 533 -15.78 -1.89 -23.21
CA GLY A 533 -16.71 -2.93 -22.76
C GLY A 533 -16.13 -4.34 -22.72
N ARG A 534 -14.86 -4.55 -23.09
CA ARG A 534 -14.20 -5.85 -22.94
C ARG A 534 -13.97 -6.15 -21.46
N GLN A 535 -14.15 -7.42 -21.08
CA GLN A 535 -13.97 -7.89 -19.71
C GLN A 535 -12.75 -8.82 -19.64
N HIS A 536 -12.09 -8.81 -18.49
CA HIS A 536 -11.03 -9.75 -18.17
C HIS A 536 -10.87 -9.91 -16.66
N ARG A 537 -10.24 -11.01 -16.26
CA ARG A 537 -9.76 -11.23 -14.90
C ARG A 537 -8.28 -11.58 -14.91
N TRP A 538 -7.56 -11.11 -13.92
CA TRP A 538 -6.19 -11.56 -13.68
C TRP A 538 -6.18 -12.75 -12.74
N THR A 539 -5.31 -13.72 -13.02
CA THR A 539 -5.00 -14.80 -12.09
C THR A 539 -3.95 -14.34 -11.07
N HIS A 540 -3.89 -15.01 -9.92
CA HIS A 540 -2.68 -15.03 -9.11
C HIS A 540 -1.60 -15.92 -9.79
N ALA A 541 -0.40 -16.02 -9.18
CA ALA A 541 0.65 -16.91 -9.67
C ALA A 541 0.21 -18.39 -9.66
N ARG A 542 -0.71 -18.73 -8.75
CA ARG A 542 -1.34 -20.05 -8.61
C ARG A 542 -2.83 -19.88 -8.39
N THR A 543 -3.61 -20.58 -9.19
CA THR A 543 -5.06 -20.42 -9.27
C THR A 543 -5.71 -21.79 -9.32
N PRO A 544 -6.49 -22.20 -8.31
CA PRO A 544 -7.17 -23.47 -8.32
C PRO A 544 -8.23 -23.50 -9.42
N LEU A 545 -8.38 -24.66 -10.04
CA LEU A 545 -9.40 -24.96 -11.05
C LEU A 545 -10.24 -26.17 -10.62
N PRO A 546 -11.45 -26.35 -11.17
CA PRO A 546 -12.35 -27.44 -10.79
C PRO A 546 -11.72 -28.82 -10.96
N ALA A 547 -11.87 -29.67 -9.94
CA ALA A 547 -11.43 -31.07 -9.99
C ALA A 547 -12.22 -31.85 -11.06
N GLY A 548 -11.60 -32.88 -11.63
CA GLY A 548 -12.22 -33.72 -12.64
C GLY A 548 -12.20 -33.17 -14.07
N THR A 549 -11.74 -31.93 -14.26
CA THR A 549 -11.62 -31.29 -15.57
C THR A 549 -10.64 -32.07 -16.47
N ARG A 550 -10.96 -32.18 -17.76
CA ARG A 550 -10.16 -32.87 -18.78
C ARG A 550 -9.57 -31.90 -19.82
N LEU A 551 -10.24 -30.80 -20.11
CA LEU A 551 -9.83 -29.82 -21.09
C LEU A 551 -10.01 -28.42 -20.53
N ILE A 552 -8.96 -27.61 -20.57
CA ILE A 552 -8.99 -26.20 -20.18
C ILE A 552 -8.49 -25.39 -21.37
N ILE A 553 -9.26 -24.39 -21.81
CA ILE A 553 -8.84 -23.45 -22.84
C ILE A 553 -8.91 -22.04 -22.26
N ILE A 554 -7.83 -21.28 -22.44
CA ILE A 554 -7.68 -19.92 -21.92
C ILE A 554 -7.34 -19.00 -23.08
N ASP A 555 -8.18 -17.97 -23.29
CA ASP A 555 -7.84 -16.84 -24.15
C ASP A 555 -7.29 -15.69 -23.31
N VAL A 556 -6.06 -15.29 -23.55
CA VAL A 556 -5.34 -14.21 -22.83
C VAL A 556 -5.66 -12.86 -23.48
N ALA A 557 -6.00 -11.86 -22.69
CA ALA A 557 -6.34 -10.51 -23.18
C ALA A 557 -5.09 -9.68 -23.48
N SER A 558 -4.14 -9.66 -22.53
CA SER A 558 -2.87 -8.94 -22.64
C SER A 558 -1.72 -9.79 -22.10
N PRO A 559 -0.48 -9.57 -22.57
CA PRO A 559 0.66 -10.31 -22.07
C PRO A 559 0.97 -9.93 -20.61
N SER A 560 1.54 -10.87 -19.85
CA SER A 560 2.13 -10.62 -18.55
C SER A 560 3.59 -10.20 -18.76
N LEU A 561 3.95 -9.00 -18.32
CA LEU A 561 5.29 -8.44 -18.56
C LEU A 561 6.23 -8.84 -17.41
N CYS A 562 6.80 -10.04 -17.49
CA CYS A 562 7.65 -10.58 -16.45
C CYS A 562 9.13 -10.31 -16.71
N TRP A 563 9.91 -10.11 -15.65
CA TRP A 563 11.36 -10.09 -15.75
C TRP A 563 11.93 -11.50 -15.95
N ALA A 564 12.81 -11.65 -16.92
CA ALA A 564 13.67 -12.81 -17.08
C ALA A 564 15.08 -12.48 -16.61
N LYS A 565 15.69 -13.39 -15.85
CA LYS A 565 17.07 -13.23 -15.36
C LYS A 565 18.08 -13.34 -16.51
N PRO A 566 19.24 -12.66 -16.41
CA PRO A 566 20.36 -12.86 -17.32
C PRO A 566 20.81 -14.32 -17.33
N ALA A 567 21.14 -14.85 -18.49
CA ALA A 567 21.57 -16.25 -18.67
C ALA A 567 22.85 -16.64 -17.87
N SER A 568 23.66 -15.65 -17.44
CA SER A 568 24.89 -15.87 -16.67
C SER A 568 24.65 -16.26 -15.20
N GLU A 569 23.52 -15.95 -14.61
CA GLU A 569 23.20 -16.38 -13.23
C GLU A 569 22.64 -17.81 -13.14
N ALA A 570 22.17 -18.38 -14.25
CA ALA A 570 21.67 -19.74 -14.29
C ALA A 570 22.78 -20.82 -14.14
N LEU A 571 24.04 -20.45 -14.36
CA LEU A 571 25.18 -21.37 -14.30
C LEU A 571 25.85 -21.47 -12.91
N THR A 572 25.51 -20.61 -11.94
CA THR A 572 26.15 -20.60 -10.61
C THR A 572 25.41 -21.47 -9.57
N LEU A 573 24.27 -22.05 -9.93
CA LEU A 573 23.47 -22.92 -9.03
C LEU A 573 23.83 -24.43 -9.17
N TYR A 574 24.84 -24.79 -9.97
CA TYR A 574 25.28 -26.19 -10.19
C TYR A 574 26.81 -26.37 -9.99
N ALA A 575 27.45 -25.62 -9.13
CA ALA A 575 28.84 -25.88 -8.74
C ALA A 575 28.95 -26.06 -7.21
#